data_45940dc3703a6f28328d7499368b8922
#
_entry.id   45940dc3703a6f28328d7499368b8922
#
_cell.length_a   1.000
_cell.length_b   1.000
_cell.length_c   1.000
_cell.angle_alpha   90.00
_cell.angle_beta   90.00
_cell.angle_gamma   90.00
#
_symmetry.space_group_name_H-M   'P 1'
#
loop_
_entity.id
_entity.type
_entity.pdbx_description
1 polymer ?
#
loop_
_entity_poly.entity_id
_entity_poly.type
_entity_poly.pdbx_seq_one_letter_code
_entity_poly.pdbx_strand_id
1 'polypeptide(L)'
;MEHPGLELEKRINECGMSRKELALRTGVTEKHISTVINGERGISTGFARKLGYVFPKAQDWLRLQNEYDQEQLQIKDQQNITEDELAVLKPLHDITQYFIEQQYMHNNCGDVTKVMQLRSLLNISNLTSIPQITYNAAYRVQLSKNIRVNPYVLFAWQRLCEKKTENITVRCGLDKDRLRDSLPDIKSMMFGKIDEGVQLLQECFASCGIAFQVVKNFRGAPVQGFIKESANNTIILCLTIRGKRADTFWFTLFHEIAHILYGDYTNRFVDFDSVPGKVEERADQFARDTLLTPEQYRAFVHEGNYASWHNIAAFASAMHVEPFIVIGRLQNDKLLDWSHYQNKIRHYEWA
;
A
#
# COMPACT_ATOMS: atom_id res chain seq x y z
N MET A 1 22.68 24.57 4.45
CA MET A 1 22.35 25.99 4.18
C MET A 1 22.98 26.87 5.27
N GLU A 2 23.40 28.10 4.93
CA GLU A 2 23.89 29.05 5.91
C GLU A 2 22.74 29.67 6.72
N HIS A 3 23.03 30.08 7.97
CA HIS A 3 22.02 30.73 8.81
C HIS A 3 21.51 32.03 8.19
N PRO A 4 20.21 32.34 8.18
CA PRO A 4 19.63 33.54 7.58
C PRO A 4 20.20 34.85 8.13
N GLY A 5 20.78 34.83 9.33
CA GLY A 5 21.50 35.96 9.92
C GLY A 5 22.71 36.40 9.09
N LEU A 6 23.40 35.52 8.36
CA LEU A 6 24.50 35.88 7.49
C LEU A 6 24.02 36.68 6.26
N GLU A 7 22.86 36.29 5.70
CA GLU A 7 22.24 37.07 4.61
C GLU A 7 21.78 38.45 5.13
N LEU A 8 21.28 38.50 6.37
CA LEU A 8 20.94 39.80 7.00
C LEU A 8 22.19 40.71 7.12
N GLU A 9 23.31 40.16 7.59
CA GLU A 9 24.56 40.91 7.69
C GLU A 9 25.04 41.40 6.34
N LYS A 10 24.99 40.54 5.31
CA LYS A 10 25.33 40.91 3.93
C LYS A 10 24.46 42.07 3.44
N ARG A 11 23.14 42.06 3.66
CA ARG A 11 22.23 43.12 3.26
C ARG A 11 22.48 44.43 3.98
N ILE A 12 22.79 44.36 5.28
CA ILE A 12 23.17 45.54 6.07
C ILE A 12 24.41 46.18 5.43
N ASN A 13 25.44 45.41 5.12
CA ASN A 13 26.68 45.89 4.53
C ASN A 13 26.50 46.44 3.11
N GLU A 14 25.73 45.76 2.24
CA GLU A 14 25.41 46.22 0.88
C GLU A 14 24.69 47.59 0.88
N CYS A 15 23.84 47.84 1.89
CA CYS A 15 23.15 49.13 2.05
C CYS A 15 23.96 50.18 2.78
N GLY A 16 25.18 49.89 3.22
CA GLY A 16 26.01 50.78 4.02
C GLY A 16 25.37 51.14 5.37
N MET A 17 24.50 50.30 5.89
CA MET A 17 23.73 50.52 7.10
C MET A 17 24.46 49.98 8.32
N SER A 18 24.35 50.67 9.47
CA SER A 18 24.83 50.11 10.74
C SER A 18 23.77 49.24 11.42
N ARG A 19 24.20 48.27 12.27
CA ARG A 19 23.27 47.47 13.10
C ARG A 19 22.40 48.35 13.98
N LYS A 20 22.94 49.47 14.50
CA LYS A 20 22.21 50.45 15.28
C LYS A 20 21.12 51.14 14.46
N GLU A 21 21.41 51.52 13.24
CA GLU A 21 20.44 52.11 12.33
C GLU A 21 19.30 51.12 11.97
N LEU A 22 19.63 49.86 11.66
CA LEU A 22 18.63 48.82 11.45
C LEU A 22 17.74 48.64 12.67
N ALA A 23 18.32 48.64 13.88
CA ALA A 23 17.57 48.55 15.13
C ALA A 23 16.53 49.65 15.26
N LEU A 24 16.91 50.90 14.94
CA LEU A 24 16.00 52.03 14.94
C LEU A 24 14.88 51.90 13.89
N ARG A 25 15.22 51.49 12.66
CA ARG A 25 14.26 51.31 11.56
C ARG A 25 13.25 50.18 11.80
N THR A 26 13.67 49.13 12.48
CA THR A 26 12.81 47.95 12.74
C THR A 26 12.15 48.00 14.12
N GLY A 27 12.56 48.91 15.00
CA GLY A 27 12.06 48.99 16.37
C GLY A 27 12.39 47.75 17.20
N VAL A 28 13.59 47.15 16.98
CA VAL A 28 14.15 46.08 17.80
C VAL A 28 15.45 46.58 18.45
N THR A 29 16.00 45.79 19.40
CA THR A 29 17.28 46.16 20.02
C THR A 29 18.46 45.75 19.13
N GLU A 30 19.57 46.52 19.19
CA GLU A 30 20.80 46.13 18.49
C GLU A 30 21.32 44.78 18.93
N LYS A 31 21.13 44.40 20.22
CA LYS A 31 21.42 43.06 20.75
C LYS A 31 20.61 42.00 20.01
N HIS A 32 19.33 42.24 19.71
CA HIS A 32 18.51 41.27 18.98
C HIS A 32 19.05 41.04 17.56
N ILE A 33 19.45 42.12 16.86
CA ILE A 33 20.05 42.01 15.53
C ILE A 33 21.35 41.22 15.59
N SER A 34 22.22 41.51 16.57
CA SER A 34 23.48 40.78 16.75
C SER A 34 23.28 39.30 17.05
N THR A 35 22.30 38.94 17.90
CA THR A 35 21.99 37.50 18.17
C THR A 35 21.43 36.77 16.94
N VAL A 36 20.71 37.44 16.04
CA VAL A 36 20.26 36.86 14.76
C VAL A 36 21.42 36.69 13.80
N ILE A 37 22.29 37.71 13.66
CA ILE A 37 23.46 37.65 12.78
C ILE A 37 24.42 36.52 13.21
N ASN A 38 24.64 36.38 14.52
CA ASN A 38 25.50 35.35 15.08
C ASN A 38 24.89 33.92 15.04
N GLY A 39 23.64 33.76 14.55
CA GLY A 39 22.98 32.45 14.49
C GLY A 39 22.43 31.93 15.83
N GLU A 40 22.46 32.78 16.89
CA GLU A 40 21.95 32.41 18.22
C GLU A 40 20.42 32.42 18.27
N ARG A 41 19.79 33.19 17.34
CA ARG A 41 18.34 33.30 17.18
C ARG A 41 17.94 33.33 15.71
N GLY A 42 16.82 32.68 15.42
CA GLY A 42 16.19 32.74 14.11
C GLY A 42 15.43 34.06 13.87
N ILE A 43 15.08 34.32 12.62
CA ILE A 43 14.26 35.44 12.18
C ILE A 43 12.79 35.10 12.45
N SER A 44 12.21 35.70 13.49
CA SER A 44 10.79 35.53 13.80
C SER A 44 9.88 36.16 12.72
N THR A 45 8.63 35.69 12.62
CA THR A 45 7.62 36.23 11.69
C THR A 45 7.46 37.76 11.85
N GLY A 46 7.44 38.26 13.10
CA GLY A 46 7.35 39.68 13.38
C GLY A 46 8.58 40.45 12.91
N PHE A 47 9.77 39.88 13.06
CA PHE A 47 11.00 40.52 12.60
C PHE A 47 11.15 40.45 11.08
N ALA A 48 10.82 39.31 10.46
CA ALA A 48 10.77 39.16 9.00
C ALA A 48 9.90 40.24 8.33
N ARG A 49 8.70 40.48 8.89
CA ARG A 49 7.81 41.55 8.41
C ARG A 49 8.45 42.93 8.49
N LYS A 50 9.14 43.26 9.60
CA LYS A 50 9.84 44.55 9.79
C LYS A 50 11.01 44.68 8.81
N LEU A 51 11.78 43.61 8.60
CA LEU A 51 12.86 43.56 7.60
C LEU A 51 12.33 43.78 6.18
N GLY A 52 11.15 43.30 5.83
CA GLY A 52 10.51 43.51 4.54
C GLY A 52 10.19 45.00 4.27
N TYR A 53 9.95 45.81 5.30
CA TYR A 53 9.80 47.26 5.13
C TYR A 53 11.13 47.97 4.89
N VAL A 54 12.21 47.48 5.49
CA VAL A 54 13.54 48.09 5.35
C VAL A 54 14.24 47.62 4.07
N PHE A 55 14.02 46.37 3.69
CA PHE A 55 14.60 45.72 2.51
C PHE A 55 13.51 45.19 1.55
N PRO A 56 12.74 46.07 0.89
CA PRO A 56 11.56 45.67 0.11
C PRO A 56 11.87 44.82 -1.13
N LYS A 57 13.14 44.83 -1.58
CA LYS A 57 13.62 43.95 -2.69
C LYS A 57 14.37 42.74 -2.21
N ALA A 58 14.48 42.55 -0.90
CA ALA A 58 15.16 41.40 -0.33
C ALA A 58 14.27 40.15 -0.40
N GLN A 59 14.91 39.00 -0.36
CA GLN A 59 14.23 37.70 -0.32
C GLN A 59 13.24 37.63 0.85
N ASP A 60 12.26 36.74 0.72
CA ASP A 60 11.35 36.45 1.81
C ASP A 60 12.13 35.84 3.02
N TRP A 61 12.36 36.68 4.03
CA TRP A 61 13.10 36.33 5.23
C TRP A 61 12.51 35.12 5.97
N LEU A 62 11.19 35.03 5.93
CA LEU A 62 10.50 33.91 6.57
C LEU A 62 10.75 32.59 5.80
N ARG A 63 10.78 32.64 4.48
CA ARG A 63 11.11 31.48 3.65
C ARG A 63 12.53 31.02 3.92
N LEU A 64 13.51 31.92 3.96
CA LEU A 64 14.90 31.58 4.29
C LEU A 64 15.03 30.92 5.67
N GLN A 65 14.32 31.47 6.67
CA GLN A 65 14.34 30.88 8.01
C GLN A 65 13.71 29.47 8.02
N ASN A 66 12.55 29.31 7.36
CA ASN A 66 11.89 28.00 7.27
C ASN A 66 12.75 26.95 6.55
N GLU A 67 13.39 27.32 5.45
CA GLU A 67 14.31 26.43 4.71
C GLU A 67 15.49 26.01 5.59
N TYR A 68 16.09 26.93 6.32
CA TYR A 68 17.16 26.65 7.28
C TYR A 68 16.68 25.72 8.41
N ASP A 69 15.55 26.03 9.03
CA ASP A 69 15.00 25.25 10.14
C ASP A 69 14.65 23.82 9.69
N GLN A 70 14.10 23.66 8.49
CA GLN A 70 13.81 22.33 7.91
C GLN A 70 15.10 21.52 7.70
N GLU A 71 16.15 22.14 7.18
CA GLU A 71 17.44 21.45 7.00
C GLU A 71 18.05 21.03 8.35
N GLN A 72 18.01 21.91 9.36
CA GLN A 72 18.51 21.60 10.70
C GLN A 72 17.70 20.46 11.36
N LEU A 73 16.38 20.43 11.19
CA LEU A 73 15.53 19.34 11.65
C LEU A 73 15.87 18.04 10.93
N GLN A 74 16.09 18.07 9.62
CA GLN A 74 16.46 16.89 8.86
C GLN A 74 17.82 16.31 9.30
N ILE A 75 18.82 17.17 9.55
CA ILE A 75 20.13 16.74 10.08
C ILE A 75 19.95 16.10 11.47
N LYS A 76 19.16 16.72 12.32
CA LYS A 76 18.87 16.19 13.66
C LYS A 76 18.14 14.85 13.60
N ASP A 77 17.17 14.69 12.70
CA ASP A 77 16.43 13.45 12.51
C ASP A 77 17.36 12.33 12.02
N GLN A 78 18.32 12.64 11.12
CA GLN A 78 19.34 11.70 10.71
C GLN A 78 20.25 11.25 11.86
N GLN A 79 20.67 12.18 12.72
CA GLN A 79 21.51 11.89 13.89
C GLN A 79 20.77 11.09 14.96
N ASN A 80 19.45 11.17 15.03
CA ASN A 80 18.61 10.48 16.00
C ASN A 80 18.21 9.06 15.57
N ILE A 81 18.60 8.60 14.37
CA ILE A 81 18.34 7.22 13.93
C ILE A 81 19.16 6.26 14.79
N THR A 82 18.46 5.34 15.47
CA THR A 82 19.07 4.37 16.39
C THR A 82 19.54 3.12 15.64
N GLU A 83 20.42 2.34 16.28
CA GLU A 83 20.86 1.04 15.75
C GLU A 83 19.69 0.07 15.59
N ASP A 84 18.71 0.09 16.52
CA ASP A 84 17.50 -0.72 16.42
C ASP A 84 16.68 -0.38 15.18
N GLU A 85 16.61 0.88 14.82
CA GLU A 85 15.90 1.31 13.62
C GLU A 85 16.66 0.94 12.34
N LEU A 86 18.00 1.06 12.35
CA LEU A 86 18.84 0.56 11.25
C LEU A 86 18.68 -0.96 11.07
N ALA A 87 18.54 -1.72 12.15
CA ALA A 87 18.32 -3.16 12.08
C ALA A 87 17.01 -3.55 11.37
N VAL A 88 16.01 -2.66 11.31
CA VAL A 88 14.76 -2.88 10.56
C VAL A 88 14.99 -2.97 9.05
N LEU A 89 16.06 -2.41 8.52
CA LEU A 89 16.41 -2.54 7.09
C LEU A 89 16.61 -4.00 6.67
N LYS A 90 17.11 -4.84 7.58
CA LYS A 90 17.37 -6.26 7.29
C LYS A 90 16.10 -7.04 6.90
N PRO A 91 15.02 -7.06 7.70
CA PRO A 91 13.79 -7.72 7.28
C PRO A 91 13.10 -7.04 6.12
N LEU A 92 13.31 -5.74 5.89
CA LEU A 92 12.71 -4.99 4.79
C LEU A 92 13.54 -5.04 3.49
N HIS A 93 14.66 -5.77 3.44
CA HIS A 93 15.59 -5.75 2.31
C HIS A 93 14.89 -5.96 0.96
N ASP A 94 14.15 -7.05 0.79
CA ASP A 94 13.55 -7.43 -0.49
C ASP A 94 12.49 -6.41 -0.97
N ILE A 95 11.66 -5.93 -0.05
CA ILE A 95 10.63 -4.94 -0.40
C ILE A 95 11.25 -3.55 -0.64
N THR A 96 12.35 -3.21 0.05
CA THR A 96 13.11 -1.98 -0.19
C THR A 96 13.74 -1.99 -1.58
N GLN A 97 14.33 -3.12 -1.99
CA GLN A 97 14.84 -3.27 -3.35
C GLN A 97 13.75 -3.07 -4.40
N TYR A 98 12.58 -3.65 -4.17
CA TYR A 98 11.44 -3.43 -5.04
C TYR A 98 10.97 -1.96 -5.07
N PHE A 99 10.98 -1.25 -3.95
CA PHE A 99 10.69 0.20 -3.94
C PHE A 99 11.69 1.00 -4.78
N ILE A 100 12.96 0.61 -4.77
CA ILE A 100 14.00 1.23 -5.61
C ILE A 100 13.75 0.91 -7.09
N GLU A 101 13.49 -0.35 -7.45
CA GLU A 101 13.16 -0.79 -8.81
C GLU A 101 11.93 -0.04 -9.37
N GLN A 102 10.94 0.22 -8.53
CA GLN A 102 9.74 0.98 -8.89
C GLN A 102 9.91 2.51 -8.80
N GLN A 103 11.13 3.00 -8.54
CA GLN A 103 11.47 4.42 -8.42
C GLN A 103 10.72 5.15 -7.28
N TYR A 104 10.25 4.43 -6.27
CA TYR A 104 9.68 5.03 -5.06
C TYR A 104 10.76 5.48 -4.07
N MET A 105 11.97 4.93 -4.21
CA MET A 105 13.14 5.27 -3.42
C MET A 105 14.35 5.46 -4.33
N HIS A 106 15.28 6.32 -3.90
CA HIS A 106 16.54 6.52 -4.62
C HIS A 106 17.52 5.38 -4.32
N ASN A 107 18.22 4.95 -5.36
CA ASN A 107 19.35 4.02 -5.25
C ASN A 107 20.63 4.75 -4.77
N ASN A 108 21.64 3.97 -4.36
CA ASN A 108 22.98 4.46 -3.97
C ASN A 108 23.00 5.44 -2.79
N CYS A 109 22.19 5.22 -1.77
CA CYS A 109 22.20 5.97 -0.53
C CYS A 109 22.62 5.10 0.68
N GLY A 110 23.23 5.74 1.68
CA GLY A 110 23.59 5.09 2.95
C GLY A 110 22.34 4.65 3.74
N ASP A 111 22.54 3.77 4.71
CA ASP A 111 21.43 3.17 5.47
C ASP A 111 20.57 4.19 6.24
N VAL A 112 21.19 5.25 6.76
CA VAL A 112 20.48 6.39 7.37
C VAL A 112 19.51 7.02 6.37
N THR A 113 19.95 7.28 5.15
CA THR A 113 19.09 7.85 4.11
C THR A 113 17.98 6.88 3.69
N LYS A 114 18.25 5.57 3.63
CA LYS A 114 17.21 4.55 3.37
C LYS A 114 16.14 4.56 4.46
N VAL A 115 16.53 4.66 5.74
CA VAL A 115 15.57 4.79 6.85
C VAL A 115 14.70 6.02 6.67
N MET A 116 15.28 7.18 6.35
CA MET A 116 14.52 8.42 6.12
C MET A 116 13.53 8.29 4.96
N GLN A 117 13.95 7.69 3.84
CA GLN A 117 13.07 7.43 2.71
C GLN A 117 11.94 6.45 3.06
N LEU A 118 12.24 5.38 3.82
CA LEU A 118 11.24 4.43 4.30
C LEU A 118 10.25 5.09 5.26
N ARG A 119 10.69 5.94 6.20
CA ARG A 119 9.79 6.72 7.07
C ARG A 119 8.77 7.50 6.24
N SER A 120 9.25 8.22 5.23
CA SER A 120 8.40 9.00 4.33
C SER A 120 7.44 8.12 3.52
N LEU A 121 7.96 7.06 2.89
CA LEU A 121 7.17 6.16 2.05
C LEU A 121 6.11 5.38 2.84
N LEU A 122 6.47 4.95 4.06
CA LEU A 122 5.59 4.21 4.96
C LEU A 122 4.69 5.13 5.80
N ASN A 123 4.84 6.46 5.70
CA ASN A 123 4.11 7.47 6.49
C ASN A 123 4.25 7.23 8.01
N ILE A 124 5.47 7.05 8.48
CA ILE A 124 5.77 6.77 9.88
C ILE A 124 7.00 7.56 10.34
N SER A 125 6.99 8.04 11.56
CA SER A 125 8.10 8.81 12.12
C SER A 125 9.25 7.95 12.65
N ASN A 126 8.99 6.66 12.96
CA ASN A 126 9.99 5.72 13.46
C ASN A 126 9.61 4.29 13.04
N LEU A 127 10.51 3.58 12.35
CA LEU A 127 10.25 2.23 11.84
C LEU A 127 10.05 1.20 12.97
N THR A 128 10.65 1.40 14.14
CA THR A 128 10.51 0.45 15.27
C THR A 128 9.09 0.39 15.84
N SER A 129 8.24 1.38 15.53
CA SER A 129 6.83 1.41 15.96
C SER A 129 5.90 0.52 15.10
N ILE A 130 6.39 0.02 13.97
CA ILE A 130 5.58 -0.77 13.03
C ILE A 130 4.90 -1.99 13.68
N PRO A 131 5.56 -2.82 14.51
CA PRO A 131 4.90 -3.97 15.13
C PRO A 131 3.67 -3.59 15.95
N GLN A 132 3.73 -2.47 16.68
CA GLN A 132 2.59 -2.00 17.49
C GLN A 132 1.39 -1.59 16.62
N ILE A 133 1.64 -0.97 15.48
CA ILE A 133 0.60 -0.58 14.51
C ILE A 133 0.01 -1.82 13.84
N THR A 134 0.84 -2.78 13.47
CA THR A 134 0.43 -4.00 12.77
C THR A 134 -0.47 -4.89 13.65
N TYR A 135 -0.23 -4.95 14.95
CA TYR A 135 -1.09 -5.69 15.88
C TYR A 135 -2.51 -5.12 15.98
N ASN A 136 -2.71 -3.85 15.67
CA ASN A 136 -4.01 -3.18 15.70
C ASN A 136 -4.76 -3.23 14.37
N ALA A 137 -4.14 -3.75 13.31
CA ALA A 137 -4.73 -3.86 11.98
C ALA A 137 -5.05 -5.33 11.66
N ALA A 138 -6.35 -5.63 11.44
CA ALA A 138 -6.78 -6.96 11.02
C ALA A 138 -6.34 -7.21 9.59
N TYR A 139 -5.23 -7.90 9.44
CA TYR A 139 -4.83 -8.42 8.14
C TYR A 139 -5.36 -9.85 8.00
N ARG A 140 -6.05 -10.11 6.88
CA ARG A 140 -6.32 -11.47 6.45
C ARG A 140 -5.03 -12.10 5.99
N VAL A 141 -4.39 -12.74 6.91
CA VAL A 141 -3.30 -13.65 6.62
C VAL A 141 -3.88 -15.04 6.77
N GLN A 142 -3.99 -15.80 5.69
CA GLN A 142 -4.16 -17.24 5.82
C GLN A 142 -2.91 -17.81 6.50
N LEU A 143 -2.93 -17.79 7.82
CA LEU A 143 -1.90 -18.42 8.64
C LEU A 143 -2.09 -19.93 8.52
N SER A 144 -1.44 -20.55 7.53
CA SER A 144 -1.09 -21.95 7.72
C SER A 144 -0.20 -21.99 8.96
N LYS A 145 -0.42 -22.98 9.84
CA LYS A 145 0.21 -23.10 11.18
C LYS A 145 1.76 -22.99 11.21
N ASN A 146 2.41 -22.93 10.05
CA ASN A 146 3.87 -22.92 9.87
C ASN A 146 4.45 -21.66 9.21
N ILE A 147 3.65 -20.63 8.90
CA ILE A 147 4.16 -19.43 8.21
C ILE A 147 4.35 -18.30 9.23
N ARG A 148 5.60 -17.88 9.42
CA ARG A 148 5.94 -16.73 10.27
C ARG A 148 5.64 -15.44 9.51
N VAL A 149 4.76 -14.62 10.05
CA VAL A 149 4.50 -13.24 9.59
C VAL A 149 5.57 -12.32 10.16
N ASN A 150 6.13 -11.48 9.29
CA ASN A 150 7.00 -10.39 9.73
C ASN A 150 6.19 -9.08 9.71
N PRO A 151 5.97 -8.42 10.86
CA PRO A 151 5.12 -7.23 10.94
C PRO A 151 5.65 -6.07 10.09
N TYR A 152 6.97 -5.92 9.97
CA TYR A 152 7.59 -4.88 9.14
C TYR A 152 7.29 -5.08 7.66
N VAL A 153 7.47 -6.32 7.16
CA VAL A 153 7.21 -6.65 5.76
C VAL A 153 5.72 -6.53 5.44
N LEU A 154 4.87 -6.98 6.36
CA LEU A 154 3.41 -6.91 6.20
C LEU A 154 2.93 -5.46 6.11
N PHE A 155 3.42 -4.59 7.00
CA PHE A 155 3.08 -3.17 6.99
C PHE A 155 3.58 -2.47 5.72
N ALA A 156 4.85 -2.72 5.34
CA ALA A 156 5.42 -2.15 4.12
C ALA A 156 4.68 -2.64 2.86
N TRP A 157 4.25 -3.90 2.83
CA TRP A 157 3.44 -4.45 1.74
C TRP A 157 2.07 -3.77 1.64
N GLN A 158 1.42 -3.50 2.78
CA GLN A 158 0.16 -2.75 2.80
C GLN A 158 0.35 -1.35 2.20
N ARG A 159 1.41 -0.64 2.60
CA ARG A 159 1.72 0.68 2.04
C ARG A 159 2.03 0.61 0.55
N LEU A 160 2.67 -0.48 0.09
CA LEU A 160 2.86 -0.74 -1.33
C LEU A 160 1.52 -0.88 -2.07
N CYS A 161 0.55 -1.60 -1.50
CA CYS A 161 -0.80 -1.72 -2.08
C CYS A 161 -1.45 -0.34 -2.23
N GLU A 162 -1.43 0.47 -1.19
CA GLU A 162 -1.96 1.84 -1.22
C GLU A 162 -1.25 2.68 -2.28
N LYS A 163 0.08 2.61 -2.35
CA LYS A 163 0.88 3.36 -3.34
C LYS A 163 0.60 2.94 -4.78
N LYS A 164 0.44 1.64 -5.03
CA LYS A 164 0.12 1.11 -6.36
C LYS A 164 -1.29 1.49 -6.84
N THR A 165 -2.21 1.73 -5.92
CA THR A 165 -3.61 2.11 -6.23
C THR A 165 -3.85 3.61 -6.22
N GLU A 166 -2.91 4.42 -5.72
CA GLU A 166 -3.03 5.88 -5.58
C GLU A 166 -3.38 6.59 -6.90
N ASN A 167 -2.83 6.11 -8.02
CA ASN A 167 -3.04 6.69 -9.35
C ASN A 167 -4.20 6.07 -10.13
N ILE A 168 -4.92 5.10 -9.56
CA ILE A 168 -6.08 4.50 -10.21
C ILE A 168 -7.26 5.47 -10.07
N THR A 169 -7.75 5.97 -11.21
CA THR A 169 -8.88 6.88 -11.23
C THR A 169 -10.17 6.12 -11.00
N VAL A 170 -10.77 6.31 -9.82
CA VAL A 170 -12.11 5.82 -9.48
C VAL A 170 -13.05 7.03 -9.40
N ARG A 171 -14.13 7.00 -10.19
CA ARG A 171 -15.00 8.17 -10.38
C ARG A 171 -16.27 8.15 -9.52
N CYS A 172 -16.52 7.08 -8.81
CA CYS A 172 -17.71 6.88 -7.99
C CYS A 172 -17.34 6.28 -6.64
N GLY A 173 -18.21 6.40 -5.64
CA GLY A 173 -18.13 5.59 -4.43
C GLY A 173 -18.49 4.14 -4.73
N LEU A 174 -18.31 3.25 -3.73
CA LEU A 174 -18.64 1.83 -3.86
C LEU A 174 -20.09 1.60 -4.27
N ASP A 175 -20.29 0.93 -5.40
CA ASP A 175 -21.57 0.46 -5.93
C ASP A 175 -21.63 -1.07 -5.87
N LYS A 176 -22.27 -1.61 -4.84
CA LYS A 176 -22.37 -3.05 -4.60
C LYS A 176 -23.31 -3.77 -5.56
N ASP A 177 -24.33 -3.07 -6.06
CA ASP A 177 -25.30 -3.68 -6.98
C ASP A 177 -24.65 -3.82 -8.35
N ARG A 178 -23.96 -2.77 -8.81
CA ARG A 178 -23.16 -2.85 -10.03
C ARG A 178 -22.05 -3.91 -9.95
N LEU A 179 -21.39 -4.04 -8.80
CA LEU A 179 -20.39 -5.09 -8.59
C LEU A 179 -21.02 -6.47 -8.71
N ARG A 180 -22.21 -6.67 -8.15
CA ARG A 180 -22.95 -7.94 -8.24
C ARG A 180 -23.33 -8.26 -9.67
N ASP A 181 -23.82 -7.28 -10.42
CA ASP A 181 -24.20 -7.43 -11.81
C ASP A 181 -22.99 -7.73 -12.73
N SER A 182 -21.80 -7.27 -12.33
CA SER A 182 -20.55 -7.49 -13.07
C SER A 182 -19.90 -8.87 -12.84
N LEU A 183 -20.41 -9.69 -11.91
CA LEU A 183 -19.80 -11.00 -11.60
C LEU A 183 -19.66 -11.94 -12.82
N PRO A 184 -20.64 -12.05 -13.74
CA PRO A 184 -20.50 -12.87 -14.95
C PRO A 184 -19.37 -12.37 -15.86
N ASP A 185 -19.25 -11.05 -16.03
CA ASP A 185 -18.20 -10.44 -16.85
C ASP A 185 -16.82 -10.67 -16.23
N ILE A 186 -16.68 -10.43 -14.92
CA ILE A 186 -15.45 -10.74 -14.16
C ILE A 186 -15.06 -12.20 -14.33
N LYS A 187 -16.02 -13.13 -14.24
CA LYS A 187 -15.81 -14.56 -14.42
C LYS A 187 -15.29 -14.86 -15.84
N SER A 188 -15.80 -14.20 -16.86
CA SER A 188 -15.37 -14.40 -18.25
C SER A 188 -13.93 -13.97 -18.52
N MET A 189 -13.38 -13.04 -17.73
CA MET A 189 -12.01 -12.54 -17.90
C MET A 189 -10.93 -13.61 -17.65
N MET A 190 -11.29 -14.74 -17.02
CA MET A 190 -10.34 -15.84 -16.78
C MET A 190 -9.88 -16.55 -18.07
N PHE A 191 -10.60 -16.41 -19.18
CA PHE A 191 -10.27 -17.06 -20.46
C PHE A 191 -9.16 -16.34 -21.24
N GLY A 192 -8.88 -15.08 -20.90
CA GLY A 192 -7.86 -14.26 -21.54
C GLY A 192 -6.44 -14.50 -21.03
N LYS A 193 -5.51 -13.71 -21.57
CA LYS A 193 -4.17 -13.58 -20.97
C LYS A 193 -4.27 -12.79 -19.67
N ILE A 194 -3.42 -13.12 -18.70
CA ILE A 194 -3.51 -12.49 -17.37
C ILE A 194 -3.30 -10.98 -17.41
N ASP A 195 -2.39 -10.48 -18.23
CA ASP A 195 -2.10 -9.04 -18.32
C ASP A 195 -3.29 -8.25 -18.86
N GLU A 196 -3.92 -8.77 -19.92
CA GLU A 196 -5.15 -8.21 -20.49
C GLU A 196 -6.32 -8.33 -19.49
N GLY A 197 -6.42 -9.48 -18.80
CA GLY A 197 -7.41 -9.73 -17.76
C GLY A 197 -7.29 -8.79 -16.58
N VAL A 198 -6.07 -8.48 -16.11
CA VAL A 198 -5.84 -7.53 -15.01
C VAL A 198 -6.29 -6.12 -15.41
N GLN A 199 -6.02 -5.67 -16.64
CA GLN A 199 -6.48 -4.37 -17.12
C GLN A 199 -8.01 -4.30 -17.19
N LEU A 200 -8.66 -5.32 -17.72
CA LEU A 200 -10.13 -5.40 -17.78
C LEU A 200 -10.74 -5.43 -16.36
N LEU A 201 -10.13 -6.17 -15.44
CA LEU A 201 -10.53 -6.16 -14.03
C LEU A 201 -10.40 -4.78 -13.41
N GLN A 202 -9.33 -4.04 -13.68
CA GLN A 202 -9.14 -2.67 -13.20
C GLN A 202 -10.25 -1.74 -13.69
N GLU A 203 -10.58 -1.80 -14.97
CA GLU A 203 -11.65 -0.98 -15.58
C GLU A 203 -13.03 -1.33 -15.00
N CYS A 204 -13.34 -2.63 -14.89
CA CYS A 204 -14.57 -3.12 -14.31
C CYS A 204 -14.71 -2.67 -12.85
N PHE A 205 -13.71 -2.92 -12.02
CA PHE A 205 -13.72 -2.54 -10.61
C PHE A 205 -13.75 -1.02 -10.39
N ALA A 206 -13.02 -0.24 -11.20
CA ALA A 206 -13.07 1.21 -11.14
C ALA A 206 -14.49 1.76 -11.39
N SER A 207 -15.26 1.09 -12.26
CA SER A 207 -16.66 1.42 -12.51
C SER A 207 -17.58 1.12 -11.33
N CYS A 208 -17.15 0.27 -10.39
CA CYS A 208 -17.87 -0.12 -9.18
C CYS A 208 -17.37 0.60 -7.91
N GLY A 209 -16.47 1.56 -8.05
CA GLY A 209 -15.93 2.29 -6.89
C GLY A 209 -14.74 1.59 -6.21
N ILE A 210 -14.04 0.70 -6.92
CA ILE A 210 -12.96 -0.14 -6.39
C ILE A 210 -11.67 0.13 -7.18
N ALA A 211 -10.60 0.49 -6.49
CA ALA A 211 -9.25 0.56 -7.04
C ALA A 211 -8.58 -0.83 -6.91
N PHE A 212 -8.47 -1.54 -8.03
CA PHE A 212 -7.94 -2.90 -8.07
C PHE A 212 -6.49 -2.94 -8.56
N GLN A 213 -5.65 -3.77 -7.91
CA GLN A 213 -4.29 -4.02 -8.36
C GLN A 213 -3.80 -5.41 -7.98
N VAL A 214 -3.01 -6.02 -8.86
CA VAL A 214 -2.21 -7.20 -8.51
C VAL A 214 -0.85 -6.72 -8.02
N VAL A 215 -0.43 -7.15 -6.82
CA VAL A 215 0.78 -6.67 -6.14
C VAL A 215 1.73 -7.82 -5.85
N LYS A 216 3.03 -7.58 -6.04
CA LYS A 216 4.07 -8.58 -5.75
C LYS A 216 4.00 -9.02 -4.29
N ASN A 217 4.08 -10.33 -4.05
CA ASN A 217 4.18 -10.87 -2.70
C ASN A 217 5.64 -10.93 -2.21
N PHE A 218 5.83 -10.81 -0.90
CA PHE A 218 7.15 -10.85 -0.26
C PHE A 218 7.21 -11.90 0.85
N ARG A 219 8.40 -12.47 1.05
CA ARG A 219 8.63 -13.39 2.17
C ARG A 219 8.42 -12.64 3.48
N GLY A 220 7.56 -13.17 4.36
CA GLY A 220 7.17 -12.52 5.61
C GLY A 220 5.83 -11.78 5.56
N ALA A 221 5.26 -11.57 4.37
CA ALA A 221 3.88 -11.09 4.18
C ALA A 221 3.09 -12.13 3.37
N PRO A 222 2.60 -13.21 4.00
CA PRO A 222 1.94 -14.33 3.31
C PRO A 222 0.48 -14.01 2.96
N VAL A 223 0.24 -12.86 2.36
CA VAL A 223 -1.09 -12.34 2.01
C VAL A 223 -1.49 -12.82 0.62
N GLN A 224 -2.76 -13.21 0.43
CA GLN A 224 -3.34 -13.50 -0.88
C GLN A 224 -4.19 -12.35 -1.38
N GLY A 225 -4.99 -11.71 -0.51
CA GLY A 225 -5.83 -10.56 -0.79
C GLY A 225 -5.75 -9.50 0.30
N PHE A 226 -6.08 -8.27 -0.06
CA PHE A 226 -6.11 -7.11 0.83
C PHE A 226 -7.21 -6.17 0.40
N ILE A 227 -8.09 -5.82 1.32
CA ILE A 227 -9.12 -4.81 1.11
C ILE A 227 -8.95 -3.70 2.15
N LYS A 228 -9.09 -2.46 1.73
CA LYS A 228 -9.11 -1.29 2.61
C LYS A 228 -10.07 -0.24 2.08
N GLU A 229 -10.83 0.37 2.97
CA GLU A 229 -11.59 1.57 2.64
C GLU A 229 -10.68 2.80 2.68
N SER A 230 -10.73 3.60 1.63
CA SER A 230 -10.04 4.87 1.53
C SER A 230 -10.90 6.00 2.13
N ALA A 231 -10.28 7.13 2.48
CA ALA A 231 -10.97 8.30 3.02
C ALA A 231 -12.08 8.86 2.11
N ASN A 232 -12.04 8.56 0.81
CA ASN A 232 -13.00 9.01 -0.20
C ASN A 232 -14.13 7.99 -0.46
N ASN A 233 -14.38 7.05 0.44
CA ASN A 233 -15.35 5.95 0.27
C ASN A 233 -15.07 5.07 -0.95
N THR A 234 -13.82 5.00 -1.38
CA THR A 234 -13.32 4.11 -2.42
C THR A 234 -12.71 2.88 -1.76
N ILE A 235 -12.93 1.71 -2.35
CA ILE A 235 -12.33 0.47 -1.86
C ILE A 235 -11.01 0.22 -2.60
N ILE A 236 -9.96 -0.04 -1.86
CA ILE A 236 -8.70 -0.60 -2.37
C ILE A 236 -8.82 -2.12 -2.28
N LEU A 237 -8.67 -2.80 -3.41
CA LEU A 237 -8.61 -4.25 -3.50
C LEU A 237 -7.29 -4.65 -4.15
N CYS A 238 -6.42 -5.32 -3.40
CA CYS A 238 -5.17 -5.85 -3.94
C CYS A 238 -5.10 -7.36 -3.78
N LEU A 239 -4.66 -8.03 -4.84
CA LEU A 239 -4.38 -9.47 -4.81
C LEU A 239 -2.90 -9.74 -5.06
N THR A 240 -2.42 -10.88 -4.61
CA THR A 240 -1.11 -11.41 -4.97
C THR A 240 -1.26 -12.64 -5.85
N ILE A 241 -0.21 -12.95 -6.62
CA ILE A 241 -0.11 -14.24 -7.32
C ILE A 241 0.72 -15.26 -6.52
N ARG A 242 0.58 -15.22 -5.19
CA ARG A 242 1.25 -16.18 -4.30
C ARG A 242 0.85 -17.61 -4.65
N GLY A 243 1.86 -18.48 -4.79
CA GLY A 243 1.64 -19.86 -5.25
C GLY A 243 1.47 -20.00 -6.76
N LYS A 244 1.37 -18.89 -7.51
CA LYS A 244 1.31 -18.83 -8.98
C LYS A 244 0.10 -19.52 -9.64
N ARG A 245 -0.71 -20.27 -8.92
CA ARG A 245 -1.83 -21.06 -9.45
C ARG A 245 -3.01 -20.15 -9.83
N ALA A 246 -3.52 -20.32 -11.04
CA ALA A 246 -4.64 -19.55 -11.56
C ALA A 246 -5.96 -19.81 -10.80
N ASP A 247 -6.23 -21.07 -10.44
CA ASP A 247 -7.40 -21.45 -9.65
C ASP A 247 -7.44 -20.73 -8.30
N THR A 248 -6.30 -20.68 -7.60
CA THR A 248 -6.18 -19.97 -6.32
C THR A 248 -6.40 -18.46 -6.51
N PHE A 249 -5.83 -17.85 -7.56
CA PHE A 249 -6.02 -16.42 -7.85
C PHE A 249 -7.50 -16.07 -8.05
N TRP A 250 -8.20 -16.81 -8.92
CA TRP A 250 -9.62 -16.55 -9.21
C TRP A 250 -10.52 -16.85 -8.02
N PHE A 251 -10.24 -17.91 -7.26
CA PHE A 251 -10.96 -18.19 -6.02
C PHE A 251 -10.80 -17.04 -5.03
N THR A 252 -9.56 -16.56 -4.79
CA THR A 252 -9.28 -15.44 -3.89
C THR A 252 -9.98 -14.17 -4.37
N LEU A 253 -10.00 -13.89 -5.68
CA LEU A 253 -10.70 -12.73 -6.22
C LEU A 253 -12.18 -12.72 -5.82
N PHE A 254 -12.92 -13.82 -6.06
CA PHE A 254 -14.32 -13.92 -5.68
C PHE A 254 -14.55 -13.95 -4.17
N HIS A 255 -13.62 -14.50 -3.42
CA HIS A 255 -13.62 -14.46 -1.96
C HIS A 255 -13.51 -12.99 -1.43
N GLU A 256 -12.59 -12.20 -1.97
CA GLU A 256 -12.47 -10.80 -1.60
C GLU A 256 -13.66 -9.95 -2.07
N ILE A 257 -14.23 -10.24 -3.24
CA ILE A 257 -15.49 -9.63 -3.69
C ILE A 257 -16.62 -9.91 -2.68
N ALA A 258 -16.73 -11.13 -2.14
CA ALA A 258 -17.73 -11.46 -1.12
C ALA A 258 -17.63 -10.54 0.09
N HIS A 259 -16.40 -10.27 0.58
CA HIS A 259 -16.21 -9.35 1.70
C HIS A 259 -16.65 -7.93 1.39
N ILE A 260 -16.42 -7.45 0.16
CA ILE A 260 -16.88 -6.14 -0.27
C ILE A 260 -18.43 -6.11 -0.30
N LEU A 261 -19.05 -7.11 -0.90
CA LEU A 261 -20.51 -7.20 -1.01
C LEU A 261 -21.19 -7.29 0.36
N TYR A 262 -20.63 -8.07 1.28
CA TYR A 262 -21.16 -8.25 2.63
C TYR A 262 -20.80 -7.10 3.59
N GLY A 263 -19.82 -6.24 3.23
CA GLY A 263 -19.39 -5.13 4.07
C GLY A 263 -18.45 -5.52 5.20
N ASP A 264 -17.84 -6.69 5.13
CA ASP A 264 -16.94 -7.21 6.16
C ASP A 264 -15.63 -6.43 6.29
N TYR A 265 -15.31 -5.57 5.31
CA TYR A 265 -14.12 -4.71 5.30
C TYR A 265 -14.19 -3.54 6.28
N THR A 266 -15.39 -3.15 6.75
CA THR A 266 -15.59 -2.01 7.65
C THR A 266 -15.22 -2.32 9.10
N ASN A 267 -15.26 -3.58 9.53
CA ASN A 267 -15.03 -4.05 10.90
C ASN A 267 -13.60 -4.59 11.11
N ARG A 268 -12.59 -4.03 10.45
CA ARG A 268 -11.23 -4.55 10.50
C ARG A 268 -10.38 -4.08 11.68
N PHE A 269 -10.96 -3.53 12.72
CA PHE A 269 -10.37 -3.53 14.05
C PHE A 269 -10.70 -4.89 14.65
N VAL A 270 -9.66 -5.72 14.76
CA VAL A 270 -9.78 -7.05 15.34
C VAL A 270 -10.31 -6.93 16.76
N ASP A 271 -11.56 -7.28 16.93
CA ASP A 271 -12.01 -7.83 18.18
C ASP A 271 -11.70 -9.35 18.11
N PHE A 272 -10.69 -9.80 18.86
CA PHE A 272 -10.27 -11.21 18.90
C PHE A 272 -11.37 -12.15 19.39
N ASP A 273 -12.47 -11.62 19.89
CA ASP A 273 -13.62 -12.34 20.42
C ASP A 273 -14.77 -12.56 19.43
N SER A 274 -14.77 -11.90 18.28
CA SER A 274 -15.73 -12.18 17.21
C SER A 274 -15.26 -13.35 16.37
N VAL A 275 -16.10 -14.38 16.24
CA VAL A 275 -15.82 -15.68 15.58
C VAL A 275 -15.38 -15.46 14.13
N PRO A 276 -14.07 -15.44 13.80
CA PRO A 276 -13.58 -15.17 12.44
C PRO A 276 -14.04 -16.22 11.41
N GLY A 277 -14.32 -17.44 11.86
CA GLY A 277 -14.67 -18.59 11.03
C GLY A 277 -15.92 -18.38 10.16
N LYS A 278 -17.03 -17.87 10.72
CA LYS A 278 -18.30 -17.74 9.96
C LYS A 278 -18.24 -16.73 8.82
N VAL A 279 -17.48 -15.64 8.98
CA VAL A 279 -17.32 -14.62 7.95
C VAL A 279 -16.49 -15.20 6.78
N GLU A 280 -15.40 -15.91 7.10
CA GLU A 280 -14.54 -16.58 6.12
C GLU A 280 -15.29 -17.71 5.39
N GLU A 281 -16.00 -18.55 6.14
CA GLU A 281 -16.83 -19.62 5.56
C GLU A 281 -17.87 -19.09 4.58
N ARG A 282 -18.52 -17.95 4.92
CA ARG A 282 -19.48 -17.27 4.04
C ARG A 282 -18.82 -16.76 2.76
N ALA A 283 -17.63 -16.14 2.86
CA ALA A 283 -16.88 -15.65 1.71
C ALA A 283 -16.38 -16.80 0.84
N ASP A 284 -15.88 -17.86 1.45
CA ASP A 284 -15.50 -19.10 0.77
C ASP A 284 -16.67 -19.75 0.04
N GLN A 285 -17.84 -19.82 0.69
CA GLN A 285 -19.03 -20.37 0.08
C GLN A 285 -19.48 -19.51 -1.12
N PHE A 286 -19.49 -18.20 -0.98
CA PHE A 286 -19.81 -17.28 -2.08
C PHE A 286 -18.87 -17.49 -3.28
N ALA A 287 -17.55 -17.59 -3.04
CA ALA A 287 -16.58 -17.82 -4.10
C ALA A 287 -16.82 -19.15 -4.81
N ARG A 288 -17.07 -20.21 -4.05
CA ARG A 288 -17.39 -21.55 -4.57
C ARG A 288 -18.63 -21.52 -5.46
N ASP A 289 -19.73 -20.94 -4.97
CA ASP A 289 -21.02 -20.95 -5.63
C ASP A 289 -21.08 -20.04 -6.85
N THR A 290 -20.32 -18.94 -6.84
CA THR A 290 -20.17 -18.04 -8.00
C THR A 290 -19.37 -18.70 -9.12
N LEU A 291 -18.31 -19.43 -8.77
CA LEU A 291 -17.48 -20.12 -9.77
C LEU A 291 -18.21 -21.35 -10.33
N LEU A 292 -18.78 -22.19 -9.46
CA LEU A 292 -19.46 -23.44 -9.82
C LEU A 292 -20.76 -23.51 -9.03
N THR A 293 -21.91 -23.52 -9.74
CA THR A 293 -23.21 -23.61 -9.06
C THR A 293 -23.33 -24.88 -8.25
N PRO A 294 -23.82 -24.82 -7.00
CA PRO A 294 -23.85 -25.96 -6.08
C PRO A 294 -24.59 -27.19 -6.62
N GLU A 295 -25.70 -26.97 -7.31
CA GLU A 295 -26.55 -28.02 -7.86
C GLU A 295 -25.82 -28.79 -8.96
N GLN A 296 -25.22 -28.06 -9.92
CA GLN A 296 -24.53 -28.64 -11.06
C GLN A 296 -23.23 -29.34 -10.61
N TYR A 297 -22.50 -28.74 -9.66
CA TYR A 297 -21.30 -29.36 -9.12
C TYR A 297 -21.63 -30.67 -8.37
N ARG A 298 -22.67 -30.69 -7.55
CA ARG A 298 -23.11 -31.89 -6.86
C ARG A 298 -23.53 -32.99 -7.85
N ALA A 299 -24.28 -32.65 -8.90
CA ALA A 299 -24.64 -33.59 -9.96
C ALA A 299 -23.41 -34.16 -10.64
N PHE A 300 -22.45 -33.30 -11.04
CA PHE A 300 -21.20 -33.72 -11.64
C PHE A 300 -20.40 -34.72 -10.79
N VAL A 301 -20.29 -34.43 -9.49
CA VAL A 301 -19.60 -35.36 -8.56
C VAL A 301 -20.37 -36.66 -8.37
N HIS A 302 -21.71 -36.61 -8.29
CA HIS A 302 -22.56 -37.78 -8.10
C HIS A 302 -22.51 -38.74 -9.30
N GLU A 303 -22.30 -38.27 -10.53
CA GLU A 303 -22.11 -39.12 -11.71
C GLU A 303 -20.89 -40.02 -11.65
N GLY A 304 -19.94 -39.75 -10.73
CA GLY A 304 -18.80 -40.63 -10.41
C GLY A 304 -17.63 -40.58 -11.40
N ASN A 305 -17.74 -39.88 -12.51
CA ASN A 305 -16.71 -39.79 -13.56
C ASN A 305 -15.90 -38.47 -13.52
N TYR A 306 -15.93 -37.78 -12.39
CA TYR A 306 -15.30 -36.46 -12.20
C TYR A 306 -13.75 -36.46 -12.31
N ALA A 307 -13.12 -37.65 -12.23
CA ALA A 307 -11.66 -37.77 -12.40
C ALA A 307 -11.20 -37.77 -13.86
N SER A 308 -12.12 -37.93 -14.81
CA SER A 308 -11.79 -37.93 -16.25
C SER A 308 -11.54 -36.50 -16.75
N TRP A 309 -10.41 -36.28 -17.45
CA TRP A 309 -10.13 -34.97 -18.09
C TRP A 309 -11.24 -34.51 -19.03
N HIS A 310 -11.78 -35.47 -19.84
CA HIS A 310 -12.87 -35.14 -20.77
C HIS A 310 -14.08 -34.57 -20.02
N ASN A 311 -14.48 -35.20 -18.93
CA ASN A 311 -15.64 -34.76 -18.13
C ASN A 311 -15.36 -33.45 -17.37
N ILE A 312 -14.14 -33.26 -16.84
CA ILE A 312 -13.72 -32.01 -16.24
C ILE A 312 -13.82 -30.87 -17.26
N ALA A 313 -13.28 -31.05 -18.47
CA ALA A 313 -13.31 -30.04 -19.51
C ALA A 313 -14.74 -29.75 -20.01
N ALA A 314 -15.57 -30.75 -20.17
CA ALA A 314 -16.96 -30.59 -20.57
C ALA A 314 -17.78 -29.85 -19.50
N PHE A 315 -17.59 -30.23 -18.22
CA PHE A 315 -18.26 -29.55 -17.11
C PHE A 315 -17.78 -28.10 -16.95
N ALA A 316 -16.48 -27.84 -17.07
CA ALA A 316 -15.94 -26.48 -17.03
C ALA A 316 -16.54 -25.59 -18.13
N SER A 317 -16.65 -26.12 -19.36
CA SER A 317 -17.29 -25.42 -20.48
C SER A 317 -18.77 -25.13 -20.19
N ALA A 318 -19.53 -26.09 -19.64
CA ALA A 318 -20.93 -25.89 -19.26
C ALA A 318 -21.10 -24.83 -18.14
N MET A 319 -20.11 -24.72 -17.25
CA MET A 319 -20.09 -23.74 -16.15
C MET A 319 -19.51 -22.38 -16.57
N HIS A 320 -19.08 -22.22 -17.80
CA HIS A 320 -18.36 -21.04 -18.26
C HIS A 320 -17.19 -20.66 -17.36
N VAL A 321 -16.33 -21.66 -17.06
CA VAL A 321 -15.07 -21.49 -16.34
C VAL A 321 -13.95 -22.22 -17.05
N GLU A 322 -12.72 -21.86 -16.76
CA GLU A 322 -11.55 -22.61 -17.18
C GLU A 322 -11.44 -23.94 -16.39
N PRO A 323 -10.97 -25.05 -17.02
CA PRO A 323 -10.87 -26.35 -16.36
C PRO A 323 -10.08 -26.36 -15.06
N PHE A 324 -9.10 -25.44 -14.89
CA PHE A 324 -8.33 -25.35 -13.64
C PHE A 324 -9.20 -24.97 -12.43
N ILE A 325 -10.33 -24.30 -12.60
CA ILE A 325 -11.29 -24.01 -11.52
C ILE A 325 -11.92 -25.32 -11.01
N VAL A 326 -12.35 -26.18 -11.92
CA VAL A 326 -12.94 -27.49 -11.56
C VAL A 326 -11.90 -28.39 -10.89
N ILE A 327 -10.68 -28.44 -11.44
CA ILE A 327 -9.57 -29.21 -10.85
C ILE A 327 -9.29 -28.71 -9.44
N GLY A 328 -9.10 -27.39 -9.25
CA GLY A 328 -8.82 -26.80 -7.94
C GLY A 328 -9.93 -27.09 -6.93
N ARG A 329 -11.20 -27.05 -7.35
CA ARG A 329 -12.34 -27.40 -6.50
C ARG A 329 -12.32 -28.87 -6.09
N LEU A 330 -12.13 -29.80 -7.03
CA LEU A 330 -12.04 -31.23 -6.75
C LEU A 330 -10.86 -31.56 -5.82
N GLN A 331 -9.72 -30.91 -6.00
CA GLN A 331 -8.53 -31.07 -5.14
C GLN A 331 -8.81 -30.56 -3.72
N ASN A 332 -9.47 -29.39 -3.59
CA ASN A 332 -9.81 -28.84 -2.28
C ASN A 332 -10.82 -29.71 -1.53
N ASP A 333 -11.79 -30.29 -2.25
CA ASP A 333 -12.79 -31.19 -1.69
C ASP A 333 -12.25 -32.63 -1.48
N LYS A 334 -10.94 -32.85 -1.73
CA LYS A 334 -10.23 -34.14 -1.59
C LYS A 334 -10.79 -35.27 -2.47
N LEU A 335 -11.45 -34.93 -3.56
CA LEU A 335 -11.97 -35.83 -4.57
C LEU A 335 -10.92 -36.16 -5.63
N LEU A 336 -9.91 -35.31 -5.77
CA LEU A 336 -8.79 -35.48 -6.69
C LEU A 336 -7.49 -35.19 -5.93
N ASP A 337 -6.47 -36.03 -6.15
CA ASP A 337 -5.16 -35.78 -5.56
C ASP A 337 -4.48 -34.57 -6.17
N TRP A 338 -3.70 -33.82 -5.36
CA TRP A 338 -3.00 -32.62 -5.79
C TRP A 338 -1.98 -32.84 -6.91
N SER A 339 -1.51 -34.06 -7.09
CA SER A 339 -0.61 -34.45 -8.18
C SER A 339 -1.30 -34.54 -9.54
N HIS A 340 -2.63 -34.76 -9.56
CA HIS A 340 -3.39 -34.88 -10.79
C HIS A 340 -3.54 -33.57 -11.53
N TYR A 341 -3.35 -33.59 -12.84
CA TYR A 341 -3.56 -32.48 -13.76
C TYR A 341 -2.76 -31.21 -13.44
N GLN A 342 -1.62 -31.31 -12.78
CA GLN A 342 -0.71 -30.17 -12.50
C GLN A 342 -0.38 -29.39 -13.78
N ASN A 343 -0.16 -30.10 -14.90
CA ASN A 343 0.14 -29.52 -16.21
C ASN A 343 -1.06 -28.86 -16.90
N LYS A 344 -2.26 -28.98 -16.34
CA LYS A 344 -3.49 -28.33 -16.81
C LYS A 344 -3.84 -27.09 -16.02
N ILE A 345 -3.16 -26.85 -14.91
CA ILE A 345 -3.33 -25.64 -14.11
C ILE A 345 -2.41 -24.56 -14.67
N ARG A 346 -3.00 -23.45 -15.11
CA ARG A 346 -2.26 -22.28 -15.55
C ARG A 346 -1.50 -21.70 -14.38
N HIS A 347 -0.27 -21.27 -14.61
CA HIS A 347 0.53 -20.58 -13.63
C HIS A 347 0.76 -19.14 -14.08
N TYR A 348 0.60 -18.19 -13.17
CA TYR A 348 0.85 -16.79 -13.40
C TYR A 348 2.25 -16.42 -12.92
N GLU A 349 2.94 -15.59 -13.66
CA GLU A 349 4.28 -15.10 -13.31
C GLU A 349 4.31 -13.58 -13.39
N TRP A 350 5.18 -12.99 -12.58
CA TRP A 350 5.50 -11.58 -12.71
C TRP A 350 6.37 -11.37 -13.94
N ALA A 351 6.00 -10.36 -14.76
CA ALA A 351 6.81 -9.92 -15.89
C ALA A 351 8.07 -9.17 -15.42
#